data_3a63d90dca9b8a0171c498a0d565b014
#
_entry.id   3a63d90dca9b8a0171c498a0d565b014
#
_cell.length_a   1.000
_cell.length_b   1.000
_cell.length_c   1.000
_cell.angle_alpha   90.00
_cell.angle_beta   90.00
_cell.angle_gamma   90.00
#
_symmetry.space_group_name_H-M   'P 1'
#
loop_
_entity.id
_entity.type
_entity.pdbx_description
1 polymer ?
#
loop_
_entity_poly.entity_id
_entity_poly.type
_entity_poly.pdbx_seq_one_letter_code
_entity_poly.pdbx_strand_id
1 'polypeptide(L)'
;MSTISFDSSLDPILSRRAAIQKIAASSIARRKVYSKVAISVCLLCLVVALIPLVAIITYVAAKGIPAWNADFFTQVTKPEGIPNGGVWNAIVGSLIIDGIAVAASVPFGILGGLFLAESDGPAAAAVRFSADILTGVPSITIGIFGYIVWVKTVGSYSGFAGAFAIAIIMLPVIMRAAETAIRGVPVTLREAGLSLGARRSTVARRVVLPAALPGLLTGVLLAVARGAGETAPLLFTIFGNQFFQANPTKAMEALPQAIYTYSSQPYNDLIQIAWGAALLLMVVILVLNVGSRLMAARLRRERR
;
A
#
# COMPACT_ATOMS: atom_id res chain seq x y z
N MET A 1 -55.88 62.24 17.25
CA MET A 1 -55.06 61.98 16.10
C MET A 1 -53.59 62.14 16.55
N SER A 2 -52.96 61.12 17.08
CA SER A 2 -51.58 61.18 17.58
C SER A 2 -50.62 60.63 16.42
N THR A 3 -49.92 61.59 15.86
CA THR A 3 -48.84 61.28 14.87
C THR A 3 -47.71 60.57 15.59
N ILE A 4 -47.54 59.29 15.21
CA ILE A 4 -46.38 58.50 15.61
C ILE A 4 -45.14 59.07 14.86
N SER A 5 -44.27 59.78 15.60
CA SER A 5 -43.00 60.27 15.09
C SER A 5 -42.11 59.02 14.89
N PHE A 6 -41.80 58.72 13.65
CA PHE A 6 -40.82 57.70 13.25
C PHE A 6 -39.46 58.11 13.79
N ASP A 7 -38.90 57.30 14.67
CA ASP A 7 -37.58 57.49 15.29
C ASP A 7 -36.45 57.47 14.23
N SER A 8 -35.92 58.66 13.92
CA SER A 8 -34.84 58.90 12.98
C SER A 8 -33.50 58.22 13.35
N SER A 9 -33.45 57.62 14.56
CA SER A 9 -32.27 56.89 15.02
C SER A 9 -32.11 55.47 14.40
N LEU A 10 -33.20 54.93 13.82
CA LEU A 10 -33.21 53.60 13.18
C LEU A 10 -32.62 53.58 11.75
N ASP A 11 -32.59 54.71 11.06
CA ASP A 11 -32.07 54.84 9.68
C ASP A 11 -30.59 54.47 9.56
N PRO A 12 -29.66 54.91 10.44
CA PRO A 12 -28.26 54.56 10.33
C PRO A 12 -27.99 53.09 10.69
N ILE A 13 -28.84 52.44 11.48
CA ILE A 13 -28.70 51.01 11.80
C ILE A 13 -29.18 50.15 10.65
N LEU A 14 -30.28 50.51 10.02
CA LEU A 14 -30.83 49.79 8.86
C LEU A 14 -29.93 49.94 7.64
N SER A 15 -29.36 51.11 7.39
CA SER A 15 -28.38 51.33 6.31
C SER A 15 -27.09 50.56 6.53
N ARG A 16 -26.55 50.47 7.76
CA ARG A 16 -25.40 49.62 8.10
C ARG A 16 -25.70 48.15 7.92
N ARG A 17 -26.88 47.66 8.33
CA ARG A 17 -27.29 46.26 8.12
C ARG A 17 -27.37 45.92 6.62
N ALA A 18 -27.97 46.80 5.81
CA ALA A 18 -28.05 46.61 4.37
C ALA A 18 -26.66 46.59 3.71
N ALA A 19 -25.75 47.47 4.13
CA ALA A 19 -24.37 47.50 3.65
C ALA A 19 -23.58 46.20 4.00
N ILE A 20 -23.72 45.74 5.26
CA ILE A 20 -23.12 44.46 5.72
C ILE A 20 -23.69 43.29 4.95
N GLN A 21 -25.00 43.22 4.72
CA GLN A 21 -25.63 42.17 3.93
C GLN A 21 -25.16 42.17 2.48
N LYS A 22 -24.99 43.35 1.86
CA LYS A 22 -24.50 43.47 0.50
C LYS A 22 -23.04 43.02 0.36
N ILE A 23 -22.18 43.39 1.30
CA ILE A 23 -20.77 42.94 1.37
C ILE A 23 -20.70 41.45 1.64
N ALA A 24 -21.50 40.92 2.56
CA ALA A 24 -21.58 39.49 2.84
C ALA A 24 -22.07 38.69 1.62
N ALA A 25 -23.12 39.18 0.94
CA ALA A 25 -23.65 38.52 -0.26
C ALA A 25 -22.62 38.51 -1.42
N SER A 26 -21.89 39.60 -1.65
CA SER A 26 -20.84 39.65 -2.69
C SER A 26 -19.66 38.74 -2.36
N SER A 27 -19.25 38.66 -1.09
CA SER A 27 -18.19 37.77 -0.63
C SER A 27 -18.59 36.30 -0.74
N ILE A 28 -19.84 35.96 -0.44
CA ILE A 28 -20.42 34.61 -0.57
C ILE A 28 -20.49 34.20 -2.05
N ALA A 29 -20.95 35.11 -2.92
CA ALA A 29 -21.01 34.84 -4.36
C ALA A 29 -19.62 34.56 -4.94
N ARG A 30 -18.63 35.39 -4.60
CA ARG A 30 -17.24 35.19 -5.00
C ARG A 30 -16.67 33.86 -4.49
N ARG A 31 -16.90 33.52 -3.21
CA ARG A 31 -16.47 32.24 -2.62
C ARG A 31 -17.12 31.05 -3.31
N LYS A 32 -18.40 31.14 -3.70
CA LYS A 32 -19.10 30.09 -4.46
C LYS A 32 -18.47 29.91 -5.86
N VAL A 33 -18.09 30.98 -6.54
CA VAL A 33 -17.40 30.90 -7.83
C VAL A 33 -16.03 30.25 -7.68
N TYR A 34 -15.21 30.72 -6.74
CA TYR A 34 -13.91 30.10 -6.46
C TYR A 34 -14.03 28.62 -6.10
N SER A 35 -15.02 28.26 -5.26
CA SER A 35 -15.28 26.85 -4.92
C SER A 35 -15.66 26.03 -6.14
N LYS A 36 -16.53 26.53 -7.01
CA LYS A 36 -16.90 25.82 -8.27
C LYS A 36 -15.70 25.68 -9.19
N VAL A 37 -14.91 26.72 -9.37
CA VAL A 37 -13.68 26.65 -10.18
C VAL A 37 -12.69 25.66 -9.60
N ALA A 38 -12.45 25.69 -8.29
CA ALA A 38 -11.57 24.73 -7.62
C ALA A 38 -12.04 23.28 -7.80
N ILE A 39 -13.35 23.03 -7.60
CA ILE A 39 -13.94 21.70 -7.82
C ILE A 39 -13.77 21.26 -9.28
N SER A 40 -14.04 22.16 -10.24
CA SER A 40 -13.87 21.85 -11.67
C SER A 40 -12.43 21.51 -12.02
N VAL A 41 -11.46 22.27 -11.49
CA VAL A 41 -10.03 21.99 -11.66
C VAL A 41 -9.66 20.64 -11.04
N CYS A 42 -10.12 20.35 -9.80
CA CYS A 42 -9.89 19.06 -9.17
C CYS A 42 -10.48 17.89 -9.98
N LEU A 43 -11.71 18.05 -10.52
CA LEU A 43 -12.32 17.04 -11.38
C LEU A 43 -11.54 16.85 -12.68
N LEU A 44 -11.08 17.93 -13.30
CA LEU A 44 -10.24 17.85 -14.50
C LEU A 44 -8.93 17.12 -14.20
N CYS A 45 -8.24 17.46 -13.12
CA CYS A 45 -7.02 16.74 -12.70
C CYS A 45 -7.30 15.25 -12.43
N LEU A 46 -8.44 14.92 -11.82
CA LEU A 46 -8.86 13.53 -11.60
C LEU A 46 -9.04 12.79 -12.93
N VAL A 47 -9.77 13.39 -13.89
CA VAL A 47 -9.99 12.79 -15.21
C VAL A 47 -8.67 12.58 -15.94
N VAL A 48 -7.80 13.60 -15.95
CA VAL A 48 -6.47 13.51 -16.58
C VAL A 48 -5.63 12.40 -15.94
N ALA A 49 -5.69 12.22 -14.62
CA ALA A 49 -4.97 11.14 -13.93
C ALA A 49 -5.57 9.74 -14.22
N LEU A 50 -6.87 9.64 -14.48
CA LEU A 50 -7.52 8.37 -14.81
C LEU A 50 -7.20 7.89 -16.23
N ILE A 51 -6.93 8.78 -17.17
CA ILE A 51 -6.63 8.41 -18.57
C ILE A 51 -5.46 7.41 -18.66
N PRO A 52 -4.25 7.73 -18.14
CA PRO A 52 -3.12 6.79 -18.22
C PRO A 52 -3.39 5.51 -17.41
N LEU A 53 -4.09 5.59 -16.29
CA LEU A 53 -4.45 4.41 -15.50
C LEU A 53 -5.32 3.44 -16.31
N VAL A 54 -6.40 3.93 -16.91
CA VAL A 54 -7.30 3.11 -17.73
C VAL A 54 -6.56 2.60 -18.96
N ALA A 55 -5.75 3.44 -19.61
CA ALA A 55 -4.97 3.04 -20.77
C ALA A 55 -3.98 1.89 -20.43
N ILE A 56 -3.27 1.96 -19.31
CA ILE A 56 -2.35 0.88 -18.87
C ILE A 56 -3.14 -0.40 -18.60
N ILE A 57 -4.24 -0.32 -17.83
CA ILE A 57 -5.05 -1.50 -17.49
C ILE A 57 -5.59 -2.17 -18.76
N THR A 58 -6.17 -1.39 -19.66
CA THR A 58 -6.74 -1.94 -20.91
C THR A 58 -5.67 -2.49 -21.83
N TYR A 59 -4.51 -1.83 -21.92
CA TYR A 59 -3.41 -2.31 -22.75
C TYR A 59 -2.80 -3.59 -22.21
N VAL A 60 -2.52 -3.69 -20.90
CA VAL A 60 -2.01 -4.90 -20.25
C VAL A 60 -3.02 -6.04 -20.39
N ALA A 61 -4.32 -5.77 -20.22
CA ALA A 61 -5.36 -6.77 -20.41
C ALA A 61 -5.41 -7.27 -21.87
N ALA A 62 -5.40 -6.37 -22.84
CA ALA A 62 -5.46 -6.72 -24.27
C ALA A 62 -4.25 -7.57 -24.72
N LYS A 63 -3.07 -7.29 -24.17
CA LYS A 63 -1.84 -8.04 -24.49
C LYS A 63 -1.68 -9.32 -23.64
N GLY A 64 -2.15 -9.31 -22.39
CA GLY A 64 -1.98 -10.41 -21.45
C GLY A 64 -3.01 -11.52 -21.59
N ILE A 65 -4.29 -11.22 -21.91
CA ILE A 65 -5.34 -12.23 -22.05
C ILE A 65 -4.98 -13.33 -23.05
N PRO A 66 -4.42 -13.03 -24.22
CA PRO A 66 -4.05 -14.09 -25.18
C PRO A 66 -3.00 -15.09 -24.67
N ALA A 67 -2.21 -14.73 -23.64
CA ALA A 67 -1.26 -15.64 -23.02
C ALA A 67 -1.91 -16.60 -22.01
N TRP A 68 -3.13 -16.30 -21.52
CA TRP A 68 -3.79 -17.07 -20.47
C TRP A 68 -4.46 -18.33 -21.06
N ASN A 69 -3.80 -19.44 -20.87
CA ASN A 69 -4.29 -20.79 -21.14
C ASN A 69 -3.93 -21.70 -19.94
N ALA A 70 -4.32 -22.96 -19.95
CA ALA A 70 -4.03 -23.89 -18.87
C ALA A 70 -2.53 -24.08 -18.65
N ASP A 71 -1.76 -24.14 -19.73
CA ASP A 71 -0.30 -24.32 -19.68
C ASP A 71 0.39 -23.09 -19.05
N PHE A 72 -0.09 -21.88 -19.28
CA PHE A 72 0.43 -20.66 -18.67
C PHE A 72 0.46 -20.73 -17.13
N PHE A 73 -0.56 -21.33 -16.52
CA PHE A 73 -0.68 -21.43 -15.06
C PHE A 73 -0.08 -22.72 -14.47
N THR A 74 0.24 -23.72 -15.27
CA THR A 74 0.65 -25.04 -14.78
C THR A 74 2.05 -25.45 -15.24
N GLN A 75 2.55 -24.85 -16.32
CA GLN A 75 3.88 -25.16 -16.86
C GLN A 75 4.92 -24.14 -16.37
N VAL A 76 6.18 -24.58 -16.33
CA VAL A 76 7.33 -23.70 -16.14
C VAL A 76 7.62 -22.91 -17.41
N THR A 77 8.42 -21.87 -17.29
CA THR A 77 8.90 -21.12 -18.44
C THR A 77 9.79 -22.02 -19.30
N LYS A 78 9.51 -22.09 -20.59
CA LYS A 78 10.29 -22.85 -21.54
C LYS A 78 11.23 -21.93 -22.31
N PRO A 79 12.36 -22.45 -22.80
CA PRO A 79 13.22 -21.75 -23.76
C PRO A 79 12.44 -21.31 -25.00
N GLU A 80 12.98 -20.31 -25.70
CA GLU A 80 12.41 -19.81 -26.95
C GLU A 80 12.15 -20.93 -27.99
N GLY A 81 11.11 -20.76 -28.79
CA GLY A 81 10.71 -21.70 -29.83
C GLY A 81 10.07 -22.99 -29.33
N ILE A 82 9.95 -23.18 -28.02
CA ILE A 82 9.22 -24.29 -27.42
C ILE A 82 7.82 -23.83 -27.00
N PRO A 83 6.74 -24.32 -27.62
CA PRO A 83 5.38 -23.89 -27.30
C PRO A 83 4.95 -24.34 -25.92
N ASN A 84 3.86 -23.75 -25.42
CA ASN A 84 3.19 -24.08 -24.16
C ASN A 84 4.08 -23.85 -22.92
N GLY A 85 4.87 -22.78 -22.90
CA GLY A 85 5.54 -22.27 -21.70
C GLY A 85 4.56 -21.57 -20.78
N GLY A 86 4.86 -21.53 -19.48
CA GLY A 86 4.05 -20.88 -18.46
C GLY A 86 4.89 -20.09 -17.45
N VAL A 87 4.27 -19.73 -16.34
CA VAL A 87 4.89 -18.96 -15.25
C VAL A 87 4.73 -19.62 -13.87
N TRP A 88 4.46 -20.92 -13.84
CA TRP A 88 4.24 -21.66 -12.60
C TRP A 88 5.40 -21.53 -11.60
N ASN A 89 6.65 -21.63 -12.09
CA ASN A 89 7.85 -21.40 -11.29
C ASN A 89 7.87 -20.00 -10.66
N ALA A 90 7.50 -18.95 -11.40
CA ALA A 90 7.45 -17.59 -10.92
C ALA A 90 6.27 -17.34 -9.94
N ILE A 91 5.13 -17.99 -10.15
CA ILE A 91 3.97 -17.93 -9.22
C ILE A 91 4.36 -18.52 -7.88
N VAL A 92 4.89 -19.76 -7.88
CA VAL A 92 5.28 -20.44 -6.64
C VAL A 92 6.42 -19.71 -5.95
N GLY A 93 7.41 -19.23 -6.72
CA GLY A 93 8.52 -18.47 -6.16
C GLY A 93 8.08 -17.16 -5.53
N SER A 94 7.18 -16.38 -6.16
CA SER A 94 6.60 -15.20 -5.54
C SER A 94 5.89 -15.52 -4.24
N LEU A 95 5.05 -16.55 -4.23
CA LEU A 95 4.32 -16.95 -3.02
C LEU A 95 5.25 -17.34 -1.86
N ILE A 96 6.34 -18.05 -2.16
CA ILE A 96 7.34 -18.45 -1.15
C ILE A 96 8.10 -17.21 -0.64
N ILE A 97 8.62 -16.39 -1.54
CA ILE A 97 9.42 -15.21 -1.19
C ILE A 97 8.58 -14.22 -0.39
N ASP A 98 7.39 -13.87 -0.90
CA ASP A 98 6.47 -12.95 -0.22
C ASP A 98 5.97 -13.52 1.10
N GLY A 99 5.67 -14.83 1.15
CA GLY A 99 5.26 -15.52 2.37
C GLY A 99 6.30 -15.43 3.48
N ILE A 100 7.58 -15.65 3.15
CA ILE A 100 8.70 -15.51 4.11
C ILE A 100 8.88 -14.05 4.52
N ALA A 101 8.82 -13.11 3.56
CA ALA A 101 8.92 -11.69 3.83
C ALA A 101 7.81 -11.20 4.77
N VAL A 102 6.57 -11.65 4.54
CA VAL A 102 5.40 -11.37 5.41
C VAL A 102 5.59 -11.97 6.80
N ALA A 103 6.00 -13.24 6.88
CA ALA A 103 6.23 -13.92 8.15
C ALA A 103 7.30 -13.22 9.00
N ALA A 104 8.30 -12.62 8.37
CA ALA A 104 9.32 -11.82 9.05
C ALA A 104 8.82 -10.40 9.37
N SER A 105 8.29 -9.67 8.38
CA SER A 105 8.02 -8.22 8.53
C SER A 105 6.79 -7.91 9.37
N VAL A 106 5.74 -8.76 9.33
CA VAL A 106 4.46 -8.48 10.03
C VAL A 106 4.61 -8.46 11.56
N PRO A 107 5.20 -9.48 12.20
CA PRO A 107 5.37 -9.45 13.65
C PRO A 107 6.21 -8.27 14.13
N PHE A 108 7.37 -8.04 13.49
CA PHE A 108 8.25 -6.94 13.87
C PHE A 108 7.65 -5.58 13.56
N GLY A 109 6.93 -5.43 12.44
CA GLY A 109 6.25 -4.20 12.07
C GLY A 109 5.12 -3.85 13.04
N ILE A 110 4.28 -4.83 13.43
CA ILE A 110 3.20 -4.61 14.40
C ILE A 110 3.75 -4.29 15.78
N LEU A 111 4.77 -5.02 16.25
CA LEU A 111 5.41 -4.75 17.54
C LEU A 111 6.09 -3.38 17.57
N GLY A 112 6.79 -3.03 16.48
CA GLY A 112 7.38 -1.69 16.32
C GLY A 112 6.33 -0.59 16.30
N GLY A 113 5.22 -0.78 15.58
CA GLY A 113 4.10 0.15 15.56
C GLY A 113 3.42 0.30 16.92
N LEU A 114 3.26 -0.80 17.68
CA LEU A 114 2.78 -0.77 19.05
C LEU A 114 3.72 0.03 19.95
N PHE A 115 5.03 -0.21 19.87
CA PHE A 115 6.02 0.55 20.59
C PHE A 115 5.95 2.06 20.27
N LEU A 116 5.83 2.42 18.99
CA LEU A 116 5.69 3.81 18.54
C LEU A 116 4.38 4.46 18.99
N ALA A 117 3.31 3.69 19.13
CA ALA A 117 2.01 4.19 19.57
C ALA A 117 1.93 4.40 21.11
N GLU A 118 2.68 3.61 21.87
CA GLU A 118 2.67 3.66 23.34
C GLU A 118 3.84 4.50 23.93
N SER A 119 4.78 4.95 23.10
CA SER A 119 6.00 5.66 23.54
C SER A 119 6.21 6.95 22.75
N ASP A 120 6.48 8.05 23.48
CA ASP A 120 6.79 9.37 22.90
C ASP A 120 8.22 9.85 23.25
N GLY A 121 9.07 8.95 23.77
CA GLY A 121 10.45 9.26 24.17
C GLY A 121 11.44 9.33 22.99
N PRO A 122 12.70 9.70 23.25
CA PRO A 122 13.74 9.85 22.23
C PRO A 122 14.00 8.54 21.44
N ALA A 123 13.85 7.38 22.07
CA ALA A 123 13.96 6.09 21.40
C ALA A 123 12.85 5.89 20.35
N ALA A 124 11.60 6.25 20.67
CA ALA A 124 10.50 6.20 19.72
C ALA A 124 10.70 7.18 18.56
N ALA A 125 11.24 8.38 18.86
CA ALA A 125 11.58 9.36 17.83
C ALA A 125 12.66 8.83 16.87
N ALA A 126 13.70 8.18 17.39
CA ALA A 126 14.75 7.58 16.59
C ALA A 126 14.23 6.44 15.70
N VAL A 127 13.39 5.54 16.24
CA VAL A 127 12.79 4.44 15.46
C VAL A 127 11.87 5.00 14.37
N ARG A 128 11.07 6.02 14.69
CA ARG A 128 10.18 6.70 13.74
C ARG A 128 10.97 7.33 12.59
N PHE A 129 12.05 8.05 12.93
CA PHE A 129 12.95 8.66 11.96
C PHE A 129 13.62 7.60 11.06
N SER A 130 14.09 6.48 11.64
CA SER A 130 14.68 5.37 10.87
C SER A 130 13.67 4.74 9.91
N ALA A 131 12.42 4.54 10.34
CA ALA A 131 11.35 4.02 9.48
C ALA A 131 11.02 4.99 8.32
N ASP A 132 11.02 6.31 8.59
CA ASP A 132 10.79 7.33 7.57
C ASP A 132 11.93 7.38 6.54
N ILE A 133 13.20 7.26 6.98
CA ILE A 133 14.36 7.14 6.09
C ILE A 133 14.22 5.90 5.21
N LEU A 134 13.96 4.73 5.80
CA LEU A 134 13.85 3.46 5.05
C LEU A 134 12.75 3.52 3.99
N THR A 135 11.66 4.23 4.27
CA THR A 135 10.56 4.42 3.29
C THR A 135 11.01 5.27 2.09
N GLY A 136 11.96 6.17 2.27
CA GLY A 136 12.51 7.04 1.23
C GLY A 136 13.69 6.42 0.45
N VAL A 137 14.26 5.30 0.89
CA VAL A 137 15.38 4.65 0.19
C VAL A 137 14.88 4.05 -1.13
N PRO A 138 15.59 4.27 -2.26
CA PRO A 138 15.28 3.59 -3.52
C PRO A 138 15.34 2.07 -3.36
N SER A 139 14.35 1.34 -3.88
CA SER A 139 14.25 -0.12 -3.72
C SER A 139 15.45 -0.86 -4.32
N ILE A 140 16.08 -0.32 -5.37
CA ILE A 140 17.30 -0.86 -5.94
C ILE A 140 18.47 -0.87 -4.93
N THR A 141 18.58 0.18 -4.10
CA THR A 141 19.60 0.26 -3.05
C THR A 141 19.40 -0.82 -1.99
N ILE A 142 18.14 -1.11 -1.64
CA ILE A 142 17.82 -2.22 -0.72
C ILE A 142 18.18 -3.57 -1.36
N GLY A 143 17.99 -3.72 -2.67
CA GLY A 143 18.44 -4.92 -3.40
C GLY A 143 19.94 -5.12 -3.36
N ILE A 144 20.72 -4.06 -3.61
CA ILE A 144 22.20 -4.10 -3.50
C ILE A 144 22.62 -4.40 -2.06
N PHE A 145 21.97 -3.80 -1.07
CA PHE A 145 22.21 -4.09 0.35
C PHE A 145 21.92 -5.59 0.65
N GLY A 146 20.79 -6.11 0.20
CA GLY A 146 20.45 -7.53 0.34
C GLY A 146 21.47 -8.45 -0.34
N TYR A 147 21.98 -8.07 -1.50
CA TYR A 147 23.08 -8.77 -2.17
C TYR A 147 24.34 -8.81 -1.33
N ILE A 148 24.79 -7.66 -0.81
CA ILE A 148 26.03 -7.57 -0.01
C ILE A 148 25.91 -8.37 1.29
N VAL A 149 24.80 -8.19 2.01
CA VAL A 149 24.60 -8.78 3.34
C VAL A 149 24.28 -10.27 3.27
N TRP A 150 23.54 -10.72 2.26
CA TRP A 150 23.09 -12.11 2.18
C TRP A 150 23.81 -12.89 1.10
N VAL A 151 23.66 -12.49 -0.17
CA VAL A 151 24.16 -13.28 -1.30
C VAL A 151 25.69 -13.40 -1.27
N LYS A 152 26.39 -12.28 -1.04
CA LYS A 152 27.86 -12.27 -0.97
C LYS A 152 28.39 -13.05 0.25
N THR A 153 27.68 -13.03 1.36
CA THR A 153 28.08 -13.71 2.61
C THR A 153 27.84 -15.21 2.53
N VAL A 154 26.68 -15.62 1.97
CA VAL A 154 26.31 -17.04 1.82
C VAL A 154 26.95 -17.65 0.56
N GLY A 155 27.38 -16.82 -0.39
CA GLY A 155 27.98 -17.25 -1.66
C GLY A 155 26.99 -17.73 -2.71
N SER A 156 25.67 -17.51 -2.50
CA SER A 156 24.62 -17.97 -3.43
C SER A 156 23.38 -17.08 -3.42
N TYR A 157 22.77 -16.94 -4.59
CA TYR A 157 21.42 -16.37 -4.74
C TYR A 157 20.38 -17.31 -4.15
N SER A 158 19.33 -16.75 -3.56
CA SER A 158 18.31 -17.56 -2.89
C SER A 158 16.99 -16.82 -2.70
N GLY A 159 15.90 -17.58 -2.57
CA GLY A 159 14.60 -17.03 -2.17
C GLY A 159 14.64 -16.34 -0.81
N PHE A 160 15.47 -16.81 0.13
CA PHE A 160 15.66 -16.13 1.41
C PHE A 160 16.30 -14.74 1.27
N ALA A 161 17.28 -14.57 0.37
CA ALA A 161 17.87 -13.27 0.11
C ALA A 161 16.83 -12.29 -0.47
N GLY A 162 15.95 -12.78 -1.38
CA GLY A 162 14.83 -12.02 -1.91
C GLY A 162 13.85 -11.62 -0.81
N ALA A 163 13.43 -12.59 0.00
CA ALA A 163 12.51 -12.38 1.11
C ALA A 163 13.07 -11.37 2.14
N PHE A 164 14.36 -11.43 2.44
CA PHE A 164 15.03 -10.45 3.30
C PHE A 164 14.93 -9.02 2.74
N ALA A 165 15.24 -8.84 1.46
CA ALA A 165 15.16 -7.53 0.82
C ALA A 165 13.72 -6.98 0.79
N ILE A 166 12.74 -7.83 0.45
CA ILE A 166 11.31 -7.45 0.47
C ILE A 166 10.84 -7.14 1.90
N ALA A 167 11.27 -7.92 2.91
CA ALA A 167 10.91 -7.69 4.30
C ALA A 167 11.39 -6.31 4.80
N ILE A 168 12.61 -5.87 4.40
CA ILE A 168 13.13 -4.53 4.72
C ILE A 168 12.21 -3.43 4.17
N ILE A 169 11.67 -3.60 2.97
CA ILE A 169 10.75 -2.63 2.36
C ILE A 169 9.39 -2.63 3.07
N MET A 170 8.88 -3.81 3.42
CA MET A 170 7.57 -3.96 4.06
C MET A 170 7.55 -3.48 5.51
N LEU A 171 8.65 -3.68 6.25
CA LEU A 171 8.75 -3.43 7.68
C LEU A 171 8.34 -1.99 8.07
N PRO A 172 8.92 -0.91 7.52
CA PRO A 172 8.55 0.45 7.89
C PRO A 172 7.10 0.79 7.51
N VAL A 173 6.60 0.26 6.40
CA VAL A 173 5.22 0.48 5.96
C VAL A 173 4.23 -0.13 6.97
N ILE A 174 4.47 -1.38 7.39
CA ILE A 174 3.66 -2.06 8.41
C ILE A 174 3.75 -1.34 9.74
N MET A 175 4.95 -0.95 10.16
CA MET A 175 5.20 -0.25 11.42
C MET A 175 4.43 1.07 11.50
N ARG A 176 4.47 1.90 10.46
CA ARG A 176 3.76 3.19 10.40
C ARG A 176 2.24 3.01 10.31
N ALA A 177 1.79 2.03 9.54
CA ALA A 177 0.38 1.69 9.47
C ALA A 177 -0.15 1.19 10.82
N ALA A 178 0.62 0.35 11.52
CA ALA A 178 0.29 -0.15 12.84
C ALA A 178 0.26 0.98 13.89
N GLU A 179 1.27 1.87 13.91
CA GLU A 179 1.27 3.06 14.76
C GLU A 179 -0.01 3.87 14.57
N THR A 180 -0.36 4.17 13.31
CA THR A 180 -1.55 4.97 12.97
C THR A 180 -2.85 4.28 13.41
N ALA A 181 -2.96 2.96 13.15
CA ALA A 181 -4.15 2.19 13.52
C ALA A 181 -4.33 2.10 15.05
N ILE A 182 -3.23 1.92 15.80
CA ILE A 182 -3.24 1.81 17.26
C ILE A 182 -3.49 3.18 17.91
N ARG A 183 -2.90 4.27 17.42
CA ARG A 183 -3.19 5.64 17.89
C ARG A 183 -4.64 6.07 17.59
N GLY A 184 -5.25 5.51 16.55
CA GLY A 184 -6.65 5.75 16.19
C GLY A 184 -7.67 5.13 17.15
N VAL A 185 -7.25 4.27 18.10
CA VAL A 185 -8.14 3.69 19.11
C VAL A 185 -8.47 4.76 20.16
N PRO A 186 -9.77 5.02 20.46
CA PRO A 186 -10.18 6.04 21.43
C PRO A 186 -9.50 5.85 22.79
N VAL A 187 -9.04 6.95 23.38
CA VAL A 187 -8.37 6.96 24.69
C VAL A 187 -9.29 6.42 25.79
N THR A 188 -10.59 6.69 25.69
CA THR A 188 -11.61 6.20 26.63
C THR A 188 -11.63 4.68 26.78
N LEU A 189 -11.35 3.92 25.71
CA LEU A 189 -11.24 2.47 25.78
C LEU A 189 -10.00 2.02 26.59
N ARG A 190 -8.90 2.78 26.49
CA ARG A 190 -7.68 2.50 27.26
C ARG A 190 -7.89 2.79 28.74
N GLU A 191 -8.49 3.96 29.03
CA GLU A 191 -8.80 4.40 30.39
C GLU A 191 -9.79 3.45 31.08
N ALA A 192 -10.82 3.00 30.38
CA ALA A 192 -11.77 2.00 30.90
C ALA A 192 -11.07 0.68 31.30
N GLY A 193 -10.15 0.18 30.46
CA GLY A 193 -9.37 -1.01 30.78
C GLY A 193 -8.46 -0.81 32.00
N LEU A 194 -7.83 0.34 32.14
CA LEU A 194 -6.96 0.67 33.28
C LEU A 194 -7.77 0.88 34.56
N SER A 195 -8.96 1.48 34.50
CA SER A 195 -9.88 1.71 35.62
C SER A 195 -10.38 0.38 36.26
N LEU A 196 -10.43 -0.69 35.45
CA LEU A 196 -10.71 -2.05 35.93
C LEU A 196 -9.50 -2.74 36.59
N GLY A 197 -8.39 -2.01 36.82
CA GLY A 197 -7.17 -2.54 37.45
C GLY A 197 -6.28 -3.37 36.50
N ALA A 198 -6.57 -3.40 35.19
CA ALA A 198 -5.75 -4.15 34.25
C ALA A 198 -4.38 -3.48 34.02
N ARG A 199 -3.33 -4.29 33.90
CA ARG A 199 -1.98 -3.79 33.55
C ARG A 199 -1.97 -3.18 32.14
N ARG A 200 -1.14 -2.17 31.88
CA ARG A 200 -0.98 -1.54 30.55
C ARG A 200 -0.76 -2.56 29.42
N SER A 201 0.07 -3.58 29.65
CA SER A 201 0.30 -4.65 28.67
C SER A 201 -0.93 -5.49 28.39
N THR A 202 -1.79 -5.70 29.39
CA THR A 202 -3.07 -6.43 29.22
C THR A 202 -4.06 -5.60 28.42
N VAL A 203 -4.17 -4.30 28.74
CA VAL A 203 -5.01 -3.36 27.97
C VAL A 203 -4.53 -3.30 26.51
N ALA A 204 -3.22 -3.15 26.27
CA ALA A 204 -2.65 -3.13 24.91
C ALA A 204 -3.03 -4.39 24.12
N ARG A 205 -2.86 -5.58 24.70
CA ARG A 205 -3.11 -6.87 24.01
C ARG A 205 -4.59 -7.22 23.87
N ARG A 206 -5.43 -6.98 24.91
CA ARG A 206 -6.81 -7.45 24.95
C ARG A 206 -7.85 -6.39 24.55
N VAL A 207 -7.49 -5.12 24.56
CA VAL A 207 -8.39 -4.03 24.22
C VAL A 207 -7.90 -3.28 22.98
N VAL A 208 -6.69 -2.75 23.02
CA VAL A 208 -6.18 -1.85 21.97
C VAL A 208 -5.88 -2.60 20.66
N LEU A 209 -5.09 -3.68 20.69
CA LEU A 209 -4.76 -4.45 19.47
C LEU A 209 -6.00 -5.03 18.79
N PRO A 210 -6.95 -5.69 19.51
CA PRO A 210 -8.20 -6.10 18.86
C PRO A 210 -9.02 -4.92 18.31
N ALA A 211 -9.07 -3.78 19.01
CA ALA A 211 -9.76 -2.60 18.51
C ALA A 211 -9.11 -2.01 17.26
N ALA A 212 -7.78 -2.04 17.15
CA ALA A 212 -7.01 -1.59 15.99
C ALA A 212 -7.00 -2.57 14.81
N LEU A 213 -7.44 -3.82 15.01
CA LEU A 213 -7.32 -4.92 14.03
C LEU A 213 -7.77 -4.56 12.61
N PRO A 214 -8.90 -3.87 12.35
CA PRO A 214 -9.29 -3.50 11.00
C PRO A 214 -8.27 -2.59 10.30
N GLY A 215 -7.68 -1.65 11.05
CA GLY A 215 -6.62 -0.77 10.55
C GLY A 215 -5.30 -1.52 10.33
N LEU A 216 -4.93 -2.41 11.27
CA LEU A 216 -3.75 -3.25 11.16
C LEU A 216 -3.80 -4.14 9.92
N LEU A 217 -4.91 -4.86 9.71
CA LEU A 217 -5.09 -5.72 8.54
C LEU A 217 -4.99 -4.93 7.23
N THR A 218 -5.61 -3.75 7.16
CA THR A 218 -5.51 -2.89 5.98
C THR A 218 -4.06 -2.47 5.71
N GLY A 219 -3.33 -2.07 6.75
CA GLY A 219 -1.93 -1.67 6.64
C GLY A 219 -1.01 -2.81 6.21
N VAL A 220 -1.19 -4.00 6.79
CA VAL A 220 -0.45 -5.21 6.42
C VAL A 220 -0.72 -5.59 4.96
N LEU A 221 -1.99 -5.68 4.56
CA LEU A 221 -2.34 -6.06 3.19
C LEU A 221 -1.83 -5.03 2.15
N LEU A 222 -1.82 -3.74 2.49
CA LEU A 222 -1.21 -2.72 1.65
C LEU A 222 0.30 -2.91 1.50
N ALA A 223 1.00 -3.24 2.60
CA ALA A 223 2.43 -3.53 2.57
C ALA A 223 2.74 -4.80 1.76
N VAL A 224 1.91 -5.84 1.89
CA VAL A 224 2.02 -7.08 1.08
C VAL A 224 1.82 -6.78 -0.40
N ALA A 225 0.77 -6.04 -0.76
CA ALA A 225 0.51 -5.67 -2.15
C ALA A 225 1.66 -4.85 -2.76
N ARG A 226 2.30 -3.99 -1.96
CA ARG A 226 3.50 -3.26 -2.37
C ARG A 226 4.70 -4.19 -2.55
N GLY A 227 5.00 -5.03 -1.56
CA GLY A 227 6.13 -5.98 -1.61
C GLY A 227 6.05 -6.95 -2.78
N ALA A 228 4.87 -7.51 -3.02
CA ALA A 228 4.61 -8.44 -4.13
C ALA A 228 4.83 -7.82 -5.53
N GLY A 229 4.81 -6.49 -5.65
CA GLY A 229 5.10 -5.79 -6.91
C GLY A 229 6.55 -5.34 -7.07
N GLU A 230 7.42 -5.52 -6.07
CA GLU A 230 8.80 -5.02 -6.12
C GLU A 230 9.69 -5.90 -7.02
N THR A 231 10.30 -5.26 -8.02
CA THR A 231 11.16 -5.94 -9.00
C THR A 231 12.64 -5.74 -8.70
N ALA A 232 13.06 -4.49 -8.46
CA ALA A 232 14.47 -4.12 -8.38
C ALA A 232 15.27 -4.89 -7.30
N PRO A 233 14.76 -5.10 -6.07
CA PRO A 233 15.49 -5.88 -5.07
C PRO A 233 15.69 -7.33 -5.48
N LEU A 234 14.72 -7.92 -6.16
CA LEU A 234 14.76 -9.32 -6.57
C LEU A 234 15.80 -9.58 -7.64
N LEU A 235 16.05 -8.62 -8.55
CA LEU A 235 17.10 -8.74 -9.58
C LEU A 235 18.50 -8.96 -8.98
N PHE A 236 18.75 -8.44 -7.76
CA PHE A 236 20.05 -8.57 -7.09
C PHE A 236 20.13 -9.75 -6.12
N THR A 237 18.99 -10.34 -5.74
CA THR A 237 18.96 -11.30 -4.62
C THR A 237 18.56 -12.71 -5.00
N ILE A 238 17.70 -12.89 -6.01
CA ILE A 238 17.20 -14.23 -6.38
C ILE A 238 17.77 -14.78 -7.69
N PHE A 239 18.36 -13.94 -8.55
CA PHE A 239 18.97 -14.25 -9.85
C PHE A 239 17.97 -14.68 -10.94
N GLY A 240 16.87 -15.35 -10.59
CA GLY A 240 15.94 -16.00 -11.51
C GLY A 240 16.28 -17.47 -11.79
N ASN A 241 15.24 -18.26 -12.04
CA ASN A 241 15.39 -19.67 -12.40
C ASN A 241 14.17 -20.11 -13.22
N GLN A 242 14.36 -20.39 -14.49
CA GLN A 242 13.30 -20.88 -15.38
C GLN A 242 12.80 -22.28 -14.99
N PHE A 243 13.62 -23.06 -14.28
CA PHE A 243 13.19 -24.37 -13.77
C PHE A 243 12.40 -24.22 -12.47
N PHE A 244 11.51 -25.19 -12.24
CA PHE A 244 10.74 -25.20 -10.99
C PHE A 244 11.67 -25.40 -9.79
N GLN A 245 11.56 -24.47 -8.84
CA GLN A 245 12.31 -24.51 -7.59
C GLN A 245 11.43 -24.04 -6.43
N ALA A 246 11.15 -24.95 -5.49
CA ALA A 246 10.39 -24.65 -4.27
C ALA A 246 11.28 -24.49 -3.02
N ASN A 247 12.58 -24.78 -3.12
CA ASN A 247 13.50 -24.66 -2.00
C ASN A 247 14.01 -23.21 -1.89
N PRO A 248 13.64 -22.44 -0.85
CA PRO A 248 14.04 -21.03 -0.72
C PRO A 248 15.54 -20.81 -0.45
N THR A 249 16.32 -21.87 -0.22
CA THR A 249 17.80 -21.75 -0.12
C THR A 249 18.48 -21.66 -1.50
N LYS A 250 17.74 -21.86 -2.57
CA LYS A 250 18.23 -21.85 -3.95
C LYS A 250 17.74 -20.62 -4.71
N ALA A 251 18.39 -20.34 -5.84
CA ALA A 251 17.92 -19.35 -6.79
C ALA A 251 16.49 -19.70 -7.24
N MET A 252 15.60 -18.73 -7.19
CA MET A 252 14.19 -18.87 -7.53
C MET A 252 13.81 -17.81 -8.57
N GLU A 253 12.61 -17.92 -9.10
CA GLU A 253 12.01 -16.89 -9.92
C GLU A 253 10.82 -16.25 -9.19
N ALA A 254 10.54 -14.99 -9.50
CA ALA A 254 9.37 -14.29 -9.00
C ALA A 254 8.67 -13.56 -10.15
N LEU A 255 7.33 -13.39 -10.06
CA LEU A 255 6.54 -12.75 -11.11
C LEU A 255 7.08 -11.38 -11.54
N PRO A 256 7.41 -10.43 -10.63
CA PRO A 256 7.94 -9.15 -11.05
C PRO A 256 9.26 -9.25 -11.80
N GLN A 257 10.14 -10.17 -11.39
CA GLN A 257 11.41 -10.41 -12.05
C GLN A 257 11.21 -11.07 -13.42
N ALA A 258 10.34 -12.09 -13.51
CA ALA A 258 10.01 -12.77 -14.77
C ALA A 258 9.46 -11.77 -15.81
N ILE A 259 8.55 -10.86 -15.39
CA ILE A 259 8.04 -9.80 -16.25
C ILE A 259 9.18 -8.94 -16.81
N TYR A 260 10.10 -8.49 -15.96
CA TYR A 260 11.23 -7.67 -16.37
C TYR A 260 12.16 -8.43 -17.31
N THR A 261 12.54 -9.65 -16.94
CA THR A 261 13.50 -10.46 -17.71
C THR A 261 12.93 -10.85 -19.08
N TYR A 262 11.69 -11.33 -19.14
CA TYR A 262 11.10 -11.79 -20.40
C TYR A 262 10.67 -10.65 -21.33
N SER A 263 10.22 -9.51 -20.78
CA SER A 263 9.90 -8.33 -21.60
C SER A 263 11.13 -7.72 -22.27
N SER A 264 12.34 -8.00 -21.76
CA SER A 264 13.61 -7.52 -22.32
C SER A 264 14.23 -8.47 -23.34
N GLN A 265 13.61 -9.63 -23.58
CA GLN A 265 14.09 -10.60 -24.58
C GLN A 265 13.58 -10.24 -25.99
N PRO A 266 14.32 -10.58 -27.05
CA PRO A 266 13.92 -10.31 -28.43
C PRO A 266 12.90 -11.32 -28.99
N TYR A 267 12.31 -12.18 -28.15
CA TYR A 267 11.49 -13.32 -28.54
C TYR A 267 10.02 -13.06 -28.22
N ASN A 268 9.17 -13.12 -29.25
CA ASN A 268 7.74 -12.83 -29.10
C ASN A 268 7.03 -13.73 -28.09
N ASP A 269 7.41 -15.00 -28.00
CA ASP A 269 6.81 -15.98 -27.08
C ASP A 269 7.06 -15.57 -25.62
N LEU A 270 8.31 -15.20 -25.29
CA LEU A 270 8.66 -14.73 -23.95
C LEU A 270 8.03 -13.37 -23.63
N ILE A 271 7.97 -12.46 -24.61
CA ILE A 271 7.26 -11.17 -24.44
C ILE A 271 5.77 -11.41 -24.17
N GLN A 272 5.15 -12.37 -24.84
CA GLN A 272 3.74 -12.72 -24.60
C GLN A 272 3.54 -13.30 -23.20
N ILE A 273 4.43 -14.17 -22.73
CA ILE A 273 4.45 -14.68 -21.35
C ILE A 273 4.61 -13.52 -20.36
N ALA A 274 5.49 -12.56 -20.63
CA ALA A 274 5.66 -11.37 -19.78
C ALA A 274 4.38 -10.54 -19.67
N TRP A 275 3.63 -10.34 -20.77
CA TRP A 275 2.34 -9.65 -20.73
C TRP A 275 1.29 -10.42 -19.92
N GLY A 276 1.24 -11.74 -20.05
CA GLY A 276 0.38 -12.61 -19.24
C GLY A 276 0.72 -12.54 -17.76
N ALA A 277 2.01 -12.56 -17.41
CA ALA A 277 2.51 -12.43 -16.04
C ALA A 277 2.22 -11.04 -15.45
N ALA A 278 2.36 -9.98 -16.24
CA ALA A 278 2.01 -8.63 -15.84
C ALA A 278 0.51 -8.49 -15.54
N LEU A 279 -0.35 -9.07 -16.37
CA LEU A 279 -1.78 -9.11 -16.13
C LEU A 279 -2.11 -9.90 -14.85
N LEU A 280 -1.47 -11.05 -14.65
CA LEU A 280 -1.65 -11.87 -13.44
C LEU A 280 -1.26 -11.10 -12.19
N LEU A 281 -0.09 -10.47 -12.17
CA LEU A 281 0.39 -9.67 -11.05
C LEU A 281 -0.56 -8.49 -10.77
N MET A 282 -1.02 -7.80 -11.82
CA MET A 282 -1.97 -6.71 -11.70
C MET A 282 -3.29 -7.17 -11.07
N VAL A 283 -3.84 -8.31 -11.50
CA VAL A 283 -5.07 -8.90 -10.94
C VAL A 283 -4.86 -9.31 -9.48
N VAL A 284 -3.75 -9.97 -9.15
CA VAL A 284 -3.43 -10.37 -7.76
C VAL A 284 -3.36 -9.14 -6.86
N ILE A 285 -2.62 -8.10 -7.25
CA ILE A 285 -2.51 -6.85 -6.48
C ILE A 285 -3.87 -6.16 -6.34
N LEU A 286 -4.68 -6.13 -7.40
CA LEU A 286 -6.03 -5.56 -7.36
C LEU A 286 -6.93 -6.32 -6.39
N VAL A 287 -6.92 -7.66 -6.44
CA VAL A 287 -7.70 -8.52 -5.54
C VAL A 287 -7.27 -8.31 -4.08
N LEU A 288 -5.97 -8.25 -3.80
CA LEU A 288 -5.44 -7.94 -2.47
C LEU A 288 -5.92 -6.57 -1.97
N ASN A 289 -5.84 -5.54 -2.82
CA ASN A 289 -6.26 -4.18 -2.45
C ASN A 289 -7.77 -4.05 -2.23
N VAL A 290 -8.58 -4.62 -3.12
CA VAL A 290 -10.05 -4.63 -2.98
C VAL A 290 -10.46 -5.48 -1.79
N GLY A 291 -9.89 -6.67 -1.65
CA GLY A 291 -10.14 -7.58 -0.54
C GLY A 291 -9.83 -6.94 0.82
N SER A 292 -8.72 -6.22 0.93
CA SER A 292 -8.34 -5.49 2.15
C SER A 292 -9.39 -4.44 2.55
N ARG A 293 -9.87 -3.67 1.58
CA ARG A 293 -10.89 -2.62 1.80
C ARG A 293 -12.23 -3.22 2.21
N LEU A 294 -12.65 -4.30 1.55
CA LEU A 294 -13.90 -4.99 1.88
C LEU A 294 -13.87 -5.62 3.26
N MET A 295 -12.75 -6.26 3.62
CA MET A 295 -12.55 -6.85 4.95
C MET A 295 -12.57 -5.76 6.03
N ALA A 296 -11.86 -4.66 5.84
CA ALA A 296 -11.88 -3.53 6.77
C ALA A 296 -13.29 -2.93 6.92
N ALA A 297 -14.06 -2.83 5.85
CA ALA A 297 -15.43 -2.32 5.88
C ALA A 297 -16.36 -3.26 6.66
N ARG A 298 -16.27 -4.59 6.49
CA ARG A 298 -17.03 -5.59 7.25
C ARG A 298 -16.74 -5.52 8.75
N LEU A 299 -15.45 -5.54 9.12
CA LEU A 299 -15.04 -5.48 10.53
C LEU A 299 -15.45 -4.18 11.24
N ARG A 300 -15.60 -3.07 10.50
CA ARG A 300 -16.15 -1.81 11.05
C ARG A 300 -17.66 -1.88 11.28
N ARG A 301 -18.42 -2.61 10.46
CA ARG A 301 -19.87 -2.77 10.61
C ARG A 301 -20.26 -3.65 11.78
N GLU A 302 -19.52 -4.71 12.04
CA GLU A 302 -19.77 -5.64 13.17
C GLU A 302 -19.50 -5.02 14.55
N ARG A 303 -18.86 -3.87 14.59
CA ARG A 303 -18.50 -3.15 15.83
C ARG A 303 -19.34 -1.91 16.10
N ARG A 304 -20.30 -1.60 15.23
CA ARG A 304 -21.33 -0.58 15.46
C ARG A 304 -22.61 -1.18 16.01
#